data_8433a99750ec581339aa1b7c52d4eb62
#
_entry.id   8433a99750ec581339aa1b7c52d4eb62
#
_cell.length_a   1.000
_cell.length_b   1.000
_cell.length_c   1.000
_cell.angle_alpha   90.00
_cell.angle_beta   90.00
_cell.angle_gamma   90.00
#
_symmetry.space_group_name_H-M   'P 1'
#
loop_
_entity.id
_entity.type
_entity.pdbx_description
1 polymer ?
#
loop_
_entity_poly.entity_id
_entity_poly.type
_entity_poly.pdbx_seq_one_letter_code
_entity_poly.pdbx_strand_id
1 'polypeptide(L)'
;MNNAPHILVVDDDPTIVDVLTRYLELEGFSVSSAADGTTAYEMALAAPPDLMVLDLMLPGIDGLEVCRRLRATSPVPVIMLTAKGDESDRIVGLELGADDYVAKPFSPKELVARIKAVLRRAQGPLAGAVPGSPSELRDGDLTIDVIGRHTTRGGASVALTAREFELLVFMMRHSGRVFRREELLANVWGYAYGDTSTVTVHIRRLREKIEPDPAAPTRITTVWGVGYRWSGSEAA
;
A
#
# COMPACT_ATOMS: atom_id res chain seq x y z
N MET A 1 19.63 -6.51 17.92
CA MET A 1 19.29 -7.80 17.30
C MET A 1 18.36 -7.48 16.15
N ASN A 2 18.78 -7.70 14.90
CA ASN A 2 17.85 -7.52 13.76
C ASN A 2 16.82 -8.67 13.85
N ASN A 3 15.62 -8.36 14.30
CA ASN A 3 14.54 -9.33 14.32
C ASN A 3 14.08 -9.54 12.87
N ALA A 4 13.95 -10.79 12.40
CA ALA A 4 13.45 -11.11 11.07
C ALA A 4 12.05 -10.49 10.91
N PRO A 5 11.73 -9.80 9.79
CA PRO A 5 10.39 -9.25 9.61
C PRO A 5 9.33 -10.34 9.68
N HIS A 6 8.24 -10.06 10.38
CA HIS A 6 7.16 -11.00 10.64
C HIS A 6 6.03 -10.86 9.61
N ILE A 7 5.71 -11.94 8.92
CA ILE A 7 4.63 -12.01 7.91
C ILE A 7 3.50 -12.87 8.45
N LEU A 8 2.28 -12.35 8.45
CA LEU A 8 1.08 -13.13 8.71
C LEU A 8 0.46 -13.56 7.37
N VAL A 9 0.43 -14.86 7.12
CA VAL A 9 -0.20 -15.47 5.93
C VAL A 9 -1.59 -15.96 6.30
N VAL A 10 -2.61 -15.50 5.58
CA VAL A 10 -4.02 -15.82 5.83
C VAL A 10 -4.63 -16.41 4.58
N ASP A 11 -4.88 -17.70 4.59
CA ASP A 11 -5.49 -18.47 3.50
C ASP A 11 -6.08 -19.77 4.11
N ASP A 12 -7.25 -20.19 3.67
CA ASP A 12 -7.91 -21.40 4.15
C ASP A 12 -7.39 -22.68 3.47
N ASP A 13 -6.62 -22.53 2.36
CA ASP A 13 -5.93 -23.66 1.71
C ASP A 13 -4.57 -23.92 2.39
N PRO A 14 -4.42 -25.03 3.14
CA PRO A 14 -3.17 -25.37 3.82
C PRO A 14 -2.01 -25.56 2.83
N THR A 15 -2.28 -25.93 1.57
CA THR A 15 -1.25 -26.11 0.56
C THR A 15 -0.61 -24.78 0.19
N ILE A 16 -1.44 -23.72 0.05
CA ILE A 16 -0.96 -22.36 -0.22
C ILE A 16 -0.15 -21.85 0.97
N VAL A 17 -0.66 -22.03 2.19
CA VAL A 17 0.03 -21.63 3.42
C VAL A 17 1.39 -22.31 3.53
N ASP A 18 1.47 -23.62 3.34
CA ASP A 18 2.73 -24.38 3.41
C ASP A 18 3.75 -23.92 2.38
N VAL A 19 3.32 -23.72 1.13
CA VAL A 19 4.19 -23.25 0.06
C VAL A 19 4.71 -21.86 0.38
N LEU A 20 3.83 -20.94 0.75
CA LEU A 20 4.23 -19.56 1.07
C LEU A 20 5.16 -19.49 2.28
N THR A 21 4.85 -20.22 3.34
CA THR A 21 5.69 -20.30 4.54
C THR A 21 7.10 -20.71 4.17
N ARG A 22 7.29 -21.80 3.43
CA ARG A 22 8.62 -22.27 3.00
C ARG A 22 9.39 -21.23 2.19
N TYR A 23 8.72 -20.59 1.22
CA TYR A 23 9.38 -19.56 0.40
C TYR A 23 9.76 -18.32 1.21
N LEU A 24 8.91 -17.90 2.15
CA LEU A 24 9.17 -16.75 3.02
C LEU A 24 10.28 -17.02 4.02
N GLU A 25 10.29 -18.19 4.66
CA GLU A 25 11.36 -18.59 5.59
C GLU A 25 12.71 -18.70 4.90
N LEU A 26 12.78 -19.25 3.67
CA LEU A 26 14.00 -19.29 2.86
C LEU A 26 14.56 -17.89 2.56
N GLU A 27 13.69 -16.89 2.54
CA GLU A 27 14.07 -15.49 2.31
C GLU A 27 14.33 -14.71 3.62
N GLY A 28 14.32 -15.41 4.76
CA GLY A 28 14.68 -14.86 6.07
C GLY A 28 13.55 -14.15 6.81
N PHE A 29 12.28 -14.39 6.46
CA PHE A 29 11.11 -13.90 7.19
C PHE A 29 10.73 -14.86 8.30
N SER A 30 10.15 -14.33 9.39
CA SER A 30 9.36 -15.14 10.32
C SER A 30 7.91 -15.17 9.85
N VAL A 31 7.26 -16.34 9.96
CA VAL A 31 5.91 -16.53 9.42
C VAL A 31 4.98 -17.04 10.50
N SER A 32 3.79 -16.47 10.57
CA SER A 32 2.63 -17.06 11.24
C SER A 32 1.49 -17.20 10.25
N SER A 33 0.51 -18.06 10.53
CA SER A 33 -0.61 -18.28 9.63
C SER A 33 -1.93 -18.35 10.37
N ALA A 34 -3.00 -18.01 9.65
CA ALA A 34 -4.38 -18.20 10.07
C ALA A 34 -5.20 -18.75 8.90
N ALA A 35 -6.18 -19.61 9.20
CA ALA A 35 -7.04 -20.26 8.22
C ALA A 35 -8.41 -19.59 8.07
N ASP A 36 -8.68 -18.53 8.83
CA ASP A 36 -9.93 -17.77 8.80
C ASP A 36 -9.71 -16.31 9.17
N GLY A 37 -10.65 -15.46 8.77
CA GLY A 37 -10.51 -14.02 8.94
C GLY A 37 -10.64 -13.55 10.40
N THR A 38 -11.37 -14.28 11.26
CA THR A 38 -11.52 -13.89 12.67
C THR A 38 -10.21 -14.10 13.41
N THR A 39 -9.62 -15.27 13.29
CA THR A 39 -8.30 -15.61 13.84
C THR A 39 -7.23 -14.67 13.31
N ALA A 40 -7.23 -14.37 12.00
CA ALA A 40 -6.29 -13.43 11.40
C ALA A 40 -6.35 -12.04 12.03
N TYR A 41 -7.55 -11.51 12.22
CA TYR A 41 -7.75 -10.21 12.82
C TYR A 41 -7.29 -10.18 14.29
N GLU A 42 -7.64 -11.19 15.09
CA GLU A 42 -7.21 -11.31 16.48
C GLU A 42 -5.69 -11.41 16.61
N MET A 43 -5.04 -12.22 15.77
CA MET A 43 -3.57 -12.34 15.73
C MET A 43 -2.92 -11.00 15.39
N ALA A 44 -3.44 -10.29 14.40
CA ALA A 44 -2.90 -8.99 13.99
C ALA A 44 -3.01 -7.91 15.07
N LEU A 45 -4.04 -7.98 15.93
CA LEU A 45 -4.19 -7.08 17.07
C LEU A 45 -3.26 -7.46 18.24
N ALA A 46 -3.14 -8.75 18.54
CA ALA A 46 -2.34 -9.25 19.65
C ALA A 46 -0.82 -9.10 19.39
N ALA A 47 -0.38 -9.37 18.17
CA ALA A 47 1.01 -9.27 17.73
C ALA A 47 1.06 -8.72 16.30
N PRO A 48 1.07 -7.38 16.11
CA PRO A 48 1.04 -6.78 14.78
C PRO A 48 2.18 -7.29 13.89
N PRO A 49 1.88 -7.89 12.72
CA PRO A 49 2.90 -8.31 11.78
C PRO A 49 3.48 -7.08 11.05
N ASP A 50 4.67 -7.25 10.46
CA ASP A 50 5.25 -6.24 9.57
C ASP A 50 4.50 -6.16 8.23
N LEU A 51 3.83 -7.26 7.82
CA LEU A 51 2.98 -7.32 6.64
C LEU A 51 2.01 -8.51 6.75
N MET A 52 0.78 -8.32 6.26
CA MET A 52 -0.22 -9.38 6.12
C MET A 52 -0.41 -9.73 4.64
N VAL A 53 -0.35 -11.03 4.33
CA VAL A 53 -0.83 -11.61 3.07
C VAL A 53 -2.21 -12.18 3.34
N LEU A 54 -3.23 -11.72 2.63
CA LEU A 54 -4.63 -11.96 3.00
C LEU A 54 -5.44 -12.46 1.82
N ASP A 55 -5.95 -13.68 1.91
CA ASP A 55 -6.94 -14.17 0.96
C ASP A 55 -8.28 -13.43 1.14
N LEU A 56 -8.96 -13.20 0.04
CA LEU A 56 -10.30 -12.61 0.05
C LEU A 56 -11.38 -13.62 0.47
N MET A 57 -11.25 -14.85 0.00
CA MET A 57 -12.25 -15.91 0.17
C MET A 57 -12.00 -16.72 1.43
N LEU A 58 -12.20 -16.12 2.59
CA LEU A 58 -12.01 -16.79 3.88
C LEU A 58 -13.32 -17.22 4.52
N PRO A 59 -13.30 -18.32 5.29
CA PRO A 59 -14.45 -18.67 6.13
C PRO A 59 -14.62 -17.67 7.28
N GLY A 60 -15.87 -17.50 7.72
CA GLY A 60 -16.21 -16.55 8.79
C GLY A 60 -16.32 -15.12 8.27
N ILE A 61 -15.40 -14.25 8.69
CA ILE A 61 -15.29 -12.92 8.09
C ILE A 61 -14.35 -12.97 6.88
N ASP A 62 -14.81 -12.39 5.76
CA ASP A 62 -14.03 -12.39 4.54
C ASP A 62 -12.80 -11.44 4.61
N GLY A 63 -11.88 -11.57 3.66
CA GLY A 63 -10.66 -10.76 3.64
C GLY A 63 -10.92 -9.26 3.48
N LEU A 64 -12.00 -8.85 2.81
CA LEU A 64 -12.36 -7.43 2.69
C LEU A 64 -12.75 -6.85 4.05
N GLU A 65 -13.54 -7.58 4.82
CA GLU A 65 -13.97 -7.17 6.16
C GLU A 65 -12.78 -7.17 7.15
N VAL A 66 -11.86 -8.16 7.05
CA VAL A 66 -10.60 -8.15 7.81
C VAL A 66 -9.81 -6.89 7.50
N CYS A 67 -9.60 -6.58 6.24
CA CYS A 67 -8.87 -5.38 5.81
C CYS A 67 -9.53 -4.10 6.33
N ARG A 68 -10.85 -3.97 6.19
CA ARG A 68 -11.62 -2.82 6.67
C ARG A 68 -11.45 -2.60 8.17
N ARG A 69 -11.58 -3.65 8.98
CA ARG A 69 -11.40 -3.59 10.44
C ARG A 69 -9.96 -3.23 10.80
N LEU A 70 -9.00 -3.84 10.13
CA LEU A 70 -7.58 -3.59 10.38
C LEU A 70 -7.22 -2.12 10.11
N ARG A 71 -7.73 -1.54 9.03
CA ARG A 71 -7.48 -0.13 8.67
C ARG A 71 -8.04 0.89 9.65
N ALA A 72 -9.05 0.53 10.42
CA ALA A 72 -9.58 1.39 11.48
C ALA A 72 -8.62 1.52 12.67
N THR A 73 -7.70 0.55 12.85
CA THR A 73 -6.86 0.44 14.07
C THR A 73 -5.37 0.31 13.78
N SER A 74 -4.96 -0.05 12.56
CA SER A 74 -3.57 -0.40 12.25
C SER A 74 -3.15 0.02 10.85
N PRO A 75 -1.91 0.56 10.69
CA PRO A 75 -1.31 0.86 9.40
C PRO A 75 -0.57 -0.35 8.77
N VAL A 76 -0.67 -1.54 9.34
CA VAL A 76 0.03 -2.76 8.85
C VAL A 76 -0.21 -2.93 7.35
N PRO A 77 0.84 -3.06 6.53
CA PRO A 77 0.69 -3.29 5.10
C PRO A 77 -0.04 -4.60 4.80
N VAL A 78 -0.97 -4.56 3.82
CA VAL A 78 -1.75 -5.71 3.39
C VAL A 78 -1.58 -5.95 1.89
N ILE A 79 -1.18 -7.17 1.52
CA ILE A 79 -1.22 -7.66 0.14
C ILE A 79 -2.38 -8.65 0.04
N MET A 80 -3.35 -8.38 -0.81
CA MET A 80 -4.50 -9.25 -1.01
C MET A 80 -4.22 -10.33 -2.05
N LEU A 81 -4.68 -11.56 -1.78
CA LEU A 81 -4.76 -12.63 -2.76
C LEU A 81 -6.18 -12.68 -3.32
N THR A 82 -6.32 -12.63 -4.64
CA THR A 82 -7.63 -12.56 -5.32
C THR A 82 -7.78 -13.67 -6.34
N ALA A 83 -9.02 -14.12 -6.62
CA ALA A 83 -9.25 -15.01 -7.75
C ALA A 83 -8.99 -14.28 -9.07
N LYS A 84 -8.53 -15.01 -10.09
CA LYS A 84 -8.33 -14.47 -11.44
C LYS A 84 -9.68 -14.11 -12.06
N GLY A 85 -9.83 -12.85 -12.48
CA GLY A 85 -11.03 -12.37 -13.15
C GLY A 85 -11.97 -11.52 -12.29
N ASP A 86 -11.74 -11.44 -10.99
CA ASP A 86 -12.58 -10.63 -10.11
C ASP A 86 -12.03 -9.20 -9.99
N GLU A 87 -12.27 -8.41 -11.04
CA GLU A 87 -11.83 -7.01 -11.10
C GLU A 87 -12.55 -6.16 -10.06
N SER A 88 -13.81 -6.48 -9.76
CA SER A 88 -14.61 -5.78 -8.76
C SER A 88 -14.05 -5.95 -7.35
N ASP A 89 -13.78 -7.17 -6.92
CA ASP A 89 -13.25 -7.47 -5.58
C ASP A 89 -11.85 -6.89 -5.38
N ARG A 90 -11.04 -6.89 -6.44
CA ARG A 90 -9.73 -6.26 -6.44
C ARG A 90 -9.82 -4.75 -6.24
N ILE A 91 -10.71 -4.07 -6.95
CA ILE A 91 -10.91 -2.62 -6.80
C ILE A 91 -11.44 -2.32 -5.40
N VAL A 92 -12.44 -3.08 -4.93
CA VAL A 92 -12.98 -2.94 -3.56
C VAL A 92 -11.90 -3.16 -2.51
N GLY A 93 -11.07 -4.20 -2.63
CA GLY A 93 -9.97 -4.46 -1.70
C GLY A 93 -8.96 -3.31 -1.63
N LEU A 94 -8.57 -2.77 -2.77
CA LEU A 94 -7.71 -1.58 -2.84
C LEU A 94 -8.42 -0.35 -2.26
N GLU A 95 -9.71 -0.15 -2.51
CA GLU A 95 -10.50 0.94 -1.93
C GLU A 95 -10.63 0.83 -0.41
N LEU A 96 -10.67 -0.37 0.15
CA LEU A 96 -10.68 -0.61 1.59
C LEU A 96 -9.32 -0.44 2.27
N GLY A 97 -8.23 -0.35 1.52
CA GLY A 97 -6.93 -0.02 2.09
C GLY A 97 -5.83 -1.02 1.87
N ALA A 98 -6.00 -2.03 1.05
CA ALA A 98 -4.89 -2.87 0.63
C ALA A 98 -3.79 -2.04 -0.04
N ASP A 99 -2.54 -2.41 0.21
CA ASP A 99 -1.37 -1.74 -0.38
C ASP A 99 -1.03 -2.32 -1.75
N ASP A 100 -1.39 -3.58 -1.97
CA ASP A 100 -1.20 -4.29 -3.24
C ASP A 100 -2.13 -5.52 -3.31
N TYR A 101 -2.18 -6.16 -4.48
CA TYR A 101 -2.87 -7.44 -4.67
C TYR A 101 -2.12 -8.35 -5.63
N VAL A 102 -2.39 -9.66 -5.52
CA VAL A 102 -1.85 -10.70 -6.39
C VAL A 102 -2.96 -11.66 -6.79
N ALA A 103 -3.14 -11.86 -8.10
CA ALA A 103 -4.17 -12.76 -8.61
C ALA A 103 -3.72 -14.22 -8.54
N LYS A 104 -4.57 -15.11 -8.02
CA LYS A 104 -4.38 -16.59 -8.06
C LYS A 104 -4.70 -17.10 -9.49
N PRO A 105 -3.91 -18.04 -10.08
CA PRO A 105 -2.68 -18.59 -9.54
C PRO A 105 -1.49 -17.64 -9.72
N PHE A 106 -0.65 -17.55 -8.70
CA PHE A 106 0.53 -16.69 -8.68
C PHE A 106 1.83 -17.49 -8.50
N SER A 107 2.94 -16.87 -8.86
CA SER A 107 4.26 -17.40 -8.53
C SER A 107 4.63 -17.01 -7.09
N PRO A 108 5.02 -17.98 -6.21
CA PRO A 108 5.53 -17.63 -4.88
C PRO A 108 6.70 -16.65 -4.92
N LYS A 109 7.56 -16.74 -5.92
CA LYS A 109 8.66 -15.78 -6.12
C LYS A 109 8.18 -14.37 -6.43
N GLU A 110 7.09 -14.22 -7.17
CA GLU A 110 6.48 -12.92 -7.44
C GLU A 110 5.93 -12.30 -6.15
N LEU A 111 5.18 -13.09 -5.36
CA LEU A 111 4.65 -12.62 -4.08
C LEU A 111 5.76 -12.20 -3.13
N VAL A 112 6.82 -13.00 -2.99
CA VAL A 112 8.00 -12.65 -2.19
C VAL A 112 8.64 -11.33 -2.66
N ALA A 113 8.78 -11.14 -3.96
CA ALA A 113 9.32 -9.89 -4.50
C ALA A 113 8.46 -8.67 -4.13
N ARG A 114 7.12 -8.82 -4.17
CA ARG A 114 6.17 -7.78 -3.76
C ARG A 114 6.23 -7.51 -2.26
N ILE A 115 6.28 -8.56 -1.42
CA ILE A 115 6.46 -8.44 0.04
C ILE A 115 7.74 -7.66 0.36
N LYS A 116 8.88 -8.05 -0.24
CA LYS A 116 10.15 -7.33 -0.05
C LYS A 116 10.05 -5.87 -0.48
N ALA A 117 9.38 -5.59 -1.59
CA ALA A 117 9.19 -4.23 -2.07
C ALA A 117 8.35 -3.39 -1.10
N VAL A 118 7.29 -3.96 -0.51
CA VAL A 118 6.45 -3.28 0.50
C VAL A 118 7.24 -3.04 1.79
N LEU A 119 7.90 -4.06 2.34
CA LEU A 119 8.63 -3.96 3.61
C LEU A 119 9.84 -3.03 3.54
N ARG A 120 10.65 -3.10 2.47
CA ARG A 120 11.81 -2.21 2.28
C ARG A 120 11.42 -0.74 2.39
N ARG A 121 10.22 -0.40 2.01
CA ARG A 121 9.70 0.96 2.00
C ARG A 121 9.03 1.36 3.31
N ALA A 122 8.39 0.41 3.99
CA ALA A 122 7.81 0.66 5.30
C ALA A 122 8.89 0.94 6.36
N GLN A 123 10.08 0.36 6.21
CA GLN A 123 11.18 0.40 7.21
C GLN A 123 12.37 1.28 6.80
N GLY A 124 12.46 1.71 5.55
CA GLY A 124 13.65 2.42 5.03
C GLY A 124 13.40 3.89 4.69
N PRO A 125 14.48 4.66 4.44
CA PRO A 125 14.34 5.94 3.79
C PRO A 125 13.63 5.74 2.45
N LEU A 126 12.68 6.60 2.15
CA LEU A 126 11.89 6.54 0.91
C LEU A 126 12.81 6.38 -0.30
N ALA A 127 12.51 5.42 -1.17
CA ALA A 127 13.26 5.20 -2.40
C ALA A 127 13.36 6.52 -3.17
N GLY A 128 14.58 7.01 -3.40
CA GLY A 128 14.82 8.33 -3.97
C GLY A 128 15.13 9.44 -2.97
N ALA A 129 15.29 9.14 -1.68
CA ALA A 129 15.87 10.09 -0.74
C ALA A 129 17.36 10.31 -1.12
N VAL A 130 17.60 11.33 -1.92
CA VAL A 130 18.97 11.85 -2.17
C VAL A 130 19.46 12.43 -0.85
N PRO A 131 20.71 12.14 -0.40
CA PRO A 131 21.29 12.82 0.73
C PRO A 131 21.17 14.34 0.56
N GLY A 132 20.50 15.02 1.52
CA GLY A 132 20.20 16.46 1.40
C GLY A 132 18.79 16.78 0.90
N SER A 133 17.96 15.80 0.57
CA SER A 133 16.54 16.06 0.29
C SER A 133 15.81 16.60 1.51
N PRO A 134 14.88 17.55 1.35
CA PRO A 134 14.10 18.08 2.48
C PRO A 134 13.43 16.98 3.27
N SER A 135 13.59 17.02 4.59
CA SER A 135 12.87 16.15 5.52
C SER A 135 11.41 16.51 5.65
N GLU A 136 11.06 17.72 5.23
CA GLU A 136 9.70 18.23 5.24
C GLU A 136 9.32 18.72 3.83
N LEU A 137 8.12 18.36 3.38
CA LEU A 137 7.51 18.87 2.15
C LEU A 137 6.25 19.65 2.51
N ARG A 138 6.05 20.79 1.86
CA ARG A 138 4.88 21.66 2.08
C ARG A 138 4.22 22.05 0.77
N ASP A 139 2.90 22.12 0.82
CA ASP A 139 2.08 22.62 -0.28
C ASP A 139 0.76 23.21 0.29
N GLY A 140 0.68 24.53 0.38
CA GLY A 140 -0.42 25.24 1.00
C GLY A 140 -0.61 24.80 2.46
N ASP A 141 -1.78 24.27 2.79
CA ASP A 141 -2.13 23.75 4.11
C ASP A 141 -1.64 22.31 4.38
N LEU A 142 -1.03 21.65 3.39
CA LEU A 142 -0.50 20.31 3.49
C LEU A 142 0.98 20.31 3.91
N THR A 143 1.31 19.60 4.98
CA THR A 143 2.68 19.43 5.46
C THR A 143 2.98 17.95 5.67
N ILE A 144 4.15 17.49 5.20
CA ILE A 144 4.60 16.10 5.29
C ILE A 144 5.96 16.08 5.95
N ASP A 145 6.05 15.46 7.12
CA ASP A 145 7.31 15.00 7.71
C ASP A 145 7.68 13.66 7.08
N VAL A 146 8.69 13.70 6.20
CA VAL A 146 9.13 12.53 5.43
C VAL A 146 9.81 11.50 6.32
N ILE A 147 10.55 11.96 7.34
CA ILE A 147 11.29 11.08 8.25
C ILE A 147 10.34 10.48 9.28
N GLY A 148 9.52 11.30 9.93
CA GLY A 148 8.49 10.86 10.88
C GLY A 148 7.30 10.15 10.23
N ARG A 149 7.22 10.12 8.89
CA ARG A 149 6.11 9.53 8.12
C ARG A 149 4.75 10.08 8.55
N HIS A 150 4.72 11.39 8.82
CA HIS A 150 3.53 12.07 9.31
C HIS A 150 3.05 13.10 8.30
N THR A 151 1.73 13.19 8.14
CA THR A 151 1.09 14.13 7.22
C THR A 151 0.04 14.93 7.99
N THR A 152 0.03 16.24 7.79
CA THR A 152 -1.00 17.13 8.33
C THR A 152 -1.59 17.98 7.21
N ARG A 153 -2.88 18.33 7.37
CA ARG A 153 -3.58 19.26 6.50
C ARG A 153 -4.33 20.27 7.36
N GLY A 154 -4.04 21.55 7.21
CA GLY A 154 -4.60 22.60 8.08
C GLY A 154 -4.28 22.39 9.56
N GLY A 155 -3.15 21.73 9.88
CA GLY A 155 -2.77 21.38 11.26
C GLY A 155 -3.39 20.08 11.78
N ALA A 156 -4.39 19.51 11.11
CA ALA A 156 -4.97 18.22 11.48
C ALA A 156 -4.20 17.04 10.89
N SER A 157 -4.00 15.98 11.67
CA SER A 157 -3.34 14.75 11.20
C SER A 157 -4.16 14.04 10.12
N VAL A 158 -3.51 13.61 9.04
CA VAL A 158 -4.10 12.83 7.95
C VAL A 158 -3.54 11.42 7.99
N ALA A 159 -4.41 10.44 8.27
CA ALA A 159 -4.03 9.03 8.29
C ALA A 159 -3.86 8.49 6.86
N LEU A 160 -2.62 8.21 6.48
CA LEU A 160 -2.26 7.59 5.22
C LEU A 160 -1.77 6.18 5.45
N THR A 161 -2.11 5.25 4.53
CA THR A 161 -1.42 3.96 4.47
C THR A 161 0.03 4.16 4.03
N ALA A 162 0.88 3.14 4.24
CA ALA A 162 2.28 3.22 3.82
C ALA A 162 2.40 3.56 2.32
N ARG A 163 1.55 2.98 1.50
CA ARG A 163 1.57 3.19 0.05
C ARG A 163 1.05 4.55 -0.39
N GLU A 164 -0.01 5.04 0.24
CA GLU A 164 -0.51 6.39 0.00
C GLU A 164 0.54 7.46 0.36
N PHE A 165 1.23 7.25 1.48
CA PHE A 165 2.31 8.14 1.90
C PHE A 165 3.46 8.17 0.88
N GLU A 166 3.90 7.01 0.40
CA GLU A 166 4.97 6.89 -0.61
C GLU A 166 4.59 7.57 -1.92
N LEU A 167 3.36 7.33 -2.39
CA LEU A 167 2.84 7.95 -3.61
C LEU A 167 2.79 9.48 -3.46
N LEU A 168 2.33 9.98 -2.33
CA LEU A 168 2.26 11.40 -2.04
C LEU A 168 3.65 12.04 -2.07
N VAL A 169 4.60 11.49 -1.33
CA VAL A 169 5.98 12.01 -1.28
C VAL A 169 6.64 11.94 -2.66
N PHE A 170 6.44 10.84 -3.39
CA PHE A 170 6.97 10.71 -4.74
C PHE A 170 6.42 11.80 -5.67
N MET A 171 5.11 12.01 -5.69
CA MET A 171 4.46 13.01 -6.52
C MET A 171 4.90 14.43 -6.17
N MET A 172 4.97 14.78 -4.88
CA MET A 172 5.40 16.11 -4.44
C MET A 172 6.86 16.39 -4.77
N ARG A 173 7.76 15.41 -4.64
CA ARG A 173 9.18 15.57 -5.02
C ARG A 173 9.40 15.78 -6.51
N HIS A 174 8.43 15.38 -7.32
CA HIS A 174 8.47 15.52 -8.76
C HIS A 174 7.39 16.47 -9.27
N SER A 175 7.11 17.52 -8.50
CA SER A 175 6.10 18.54 -8.85
C SER A 175 6.25 19.06 -10.28
N GLY A 176 5.13 19.23 -10.97
CA GLY A 176 5.06 19.67 -12.35
C GLY A 176 5.28 18.57 -13.41
N ARG A 177 5.92 17.45 -13.05
CA ARG A 177 6.12 16.33 -13.98
C ARG A 177 4.87 15.47 -14.11
N VAL A 178 4.53 15.12 -15.36
CA VAL A 178 3.47 14.15 -15.65
C VAL A 178 4.06 12.75 -15.64
N PHE A 179 3.41 11.83 -14.94
CA PHE A 179 3.77 10.41 -14.87
C PHE A 179 2.67 9.55 -15.46
N ARG A 180 3.04 8.59 -16.31
CA ARG A 180 2.14 7.52 -16.73
C ARG A 180 1.86 6.58 -15.55
N ARG A 181 0.76 5.82 -15.63
CA ARG A 181 0.41 4.85 -14.59
C ARG A 181 1.49 3.80 -14.39
N GLU A 182 2.07 3.31 -15.49
CA GLU A 182 3.17 2.34 -15.48
C GLU A 182 4.43 2.92 -14.82
N GLU A 183 4.73 4.20 -15.04
CA GLU A 183 5.86 4.87 -14.40
C GLU A 183 5.62 5.01 -12.88
N LEU A 184 4.40 5.36 -12.46
CA LEU A 184 4.04 5.40 -11.03
C LEU A 184 4.11 4.00 -10.41
N LEU A 185 3.60 2.98 -11.10
CA LEU A 185 3.68 1.60 -10.65
C LEU A 185 5.13 1.17 -10.44
N ALA A 186 6.01 1.43 -11.41
CA ALA A 186 7.43 1.08 -11.32
C ALA A 186 8.15 1.84 -10.21
N ASN A 187 7.90 3.14 -10.06
CA ASN A 187 8.63 3.97 -9.10
C ASN A 187 8.10 3.83 -7.67
N VAL A 188 6.79 3.70 -7.49
CA VAL A 188 6.16 3.65 -6.16
C VAL A 188 5.93 2.21 -5.69
N TRP A 189 5.56 1.27 -6.57
CA TRP A 189 5.38 -0.15 -6.20
C TRP A 189 6.62 -1.01 -6.47
N GLY A 190 7.51 -0.59 -7.39
CA GLY A 190 8.81 -1.22 -7.64
C GLY A 190 8.77 -2.40 -8.60
N TYR A 191 7.71 -2.54 -9.37
CA TYR A 191 7.62 -3.52 -10.43
C TYR A 191 7.09 -2.88 -11.71
N ALA A 192 7.70 -3.26 -12.84
CA ALA A 192 7.41 -2.67 -14.15
C ALA A 192 6.17 -3.27 -14.83
N TYR A 193 5.68 -4.40 -14.33
CA TYR A 193 4.57 -5.15 -14.91
C TYR A 193 3.51 -5.39 -13.84
N GLY A 194 2.27 -5.13 -14.15
CA GLY A 194 1.13 -5.29 -13.24
C GLY A 194 -0.06 -4.46 -13.69
N ASP A 195 -1.16 -4.61 -12.97
CA ASP A 195 -2.36 -3.86 -13.27
C ASP A 195 -2.25 -2.42 -12.77
N THR A 196 -2.36 -1.48 -13.69
CA THR A 196 -2.30 -0.06 -13.41
C THR A 196 -3.54 0.50 -12.69
N SER A 197 -4.60 -0.30 -12.53
CA SER A 197 -5.79 0.08 -11.74
C SER A 197 -5.42 0.38 -10.28
N THR A 198 -4.41 -0.35 -9.73
CA THR A 198 -3.81 -0.07 -8.41
C THR A 198 -3.46 1.40 -8.24
N VAL A 199 -2.78 2.00 -9.22
CA VAL A 199 -2.42 3.43 -9.19
C VAL A 199 -3.66 4.30 -9.17
N THR A 200 -4.65 3.99 -10.00
CA THR A 200 -5.89 4.79 -10.10
C THR A 200 -6.65 4.82 -8.78
N VAL A 201 -6.78 3.66 -8.12
CA VAL A 201 -7.46 3.57 -6.82
C VAL A 201 -6.70 4.35 -5.74
N HIS A 202 -5.37 4.20 -5.65
CA HIS A 202 -4.56 4.93 -4.67
C HIS A 202 -4.56 6.45 -4.91
N ILE A 203 -4.56 6.91 -6.16
CA ILE A 203 -4.73 8.34 -6.49
C ILE A 203 -6.10 8.84 -6.01
N ARG A 204 -7.18 8.09 -6.26
CA ARG A 204 -8.53 8.46 -5.79
C ARG A 204 -8.56 8.59 -4.27
N ARG A 205 -8.11 7.57 -3.54
CA ARG A 205 -8.07 7.56 -2.07
C ARG A 205 -7.20 8.69 -1.51
N LEU A 206 -6.06 8.94 -2.15
CA LEU A 206 -5.19 10.02 -1.73
C LEU A 206 -5.88 11.38 -1.89
N ARG A 207 -6.57 11.58 -3.04
CA ARG A 207 -7.37 12.80 -3.25
C ARG A 207 -8.44 12.98 -2.18
N GLU A 208 -9.17 11.93 -1.81
CA GLU A 208 -10.19 11.97 -0.75
C GLU A 208 -9.64 12.48 0.59
N LYS A 209 -8.35 12.26 0.86
CA LYS A 209 -7.68 12.64 2.10
C LYS A 209 -7.01 14.02 2.06
N ILE A 210 -6.43 14.39 0.92
CA ILE A 210 -5.57 15.58 0.84
C ILE A 210 -6.14 16.73 0.02
N GLU A 211 -7.08 16.49 -0.90
CA GLU A 211 -7.68 17.57 -1.70
C GLU A 211 -8.73 18.35 -0.90
N PRO A 212 -8.86 19.66 -1.13
CA PRO A 212 -10.00 20.42 -0.61
C PRO A 212 -11.34 19.89 -1.12
N ASP A 213 -11.39 19.60 -2.43
CA ASP A 213 -12.51 18.95 -3.13
C ASP A 213 -11.98 17.79 -3.98
N PRO A 214 -12.24 16.53 -3.58
CA PRO A 214 -11.80 15.36 -4.35
C PRO A 214 -12.40 15.27 -5.77
N ALA A 215 -13.57 15.88 -6.00
CA ALA A 215 -14.23 15.88 -7.30
C ALA A 215 -13.59 16.91 -8.27
N ALA A 216 -12.99 17.97 -7.71
CA ALA A 216 -12.26 19.00 -8.45
C ALA A 216 -10.79 19.10 -7.95
N PRO A 217 -9.96 18.06 -8.14
CA PRO A 217 -8.63 17.97 -7.56
C PRO A 217 -7.68 19.02 -8.15
N THR A 218 -7.00 19.75 -7.27
CA THR A 218 -6.04 20.79 -7.63
C THR A 218 -4.60 20.37 -7.41
N ARG A 219 -4.33 19.50 -6.42
CA ARG A 219 -2.98 19.01 -6.11
C ARG A 219 -2.54 17.88 -7.02
N ILE A 220 -3.35 16.83 -7.11
CA ILE A 220 -3.07 15.71 -8.02
C ILE A 220 -4.00 15.83 -9.21
N THR A 221 -3.55 16.40 -10.29
CA THR A 221 -4.35 16.61 -11.51
C THR A 221 -4.23 15.43 -12.47
N THR A 222 -5.33 15.11 -13.17
CA THR A 222 -5.33 14.12 -14.25
C THR A 222 -4.94 14.80 -15.56
N VAL A 223 -3.92 14.27 -16.21
CA VAL A 223 -3.57 14.64 -17.59
C VAL A 223 -4.18 13.58 -18.50
N TRP A 224 -5.30 13.93 -19.14
CA TRP A 224 -6.10 12.99 -19.93
C TRP A 224 -5.28 12.32 -21.02
N GLY A 225 -5.44 11.02 -21.17
CA GLY A 225 -4.69 10.19 -22.11
C GLY A 225 -3.23 9.93 -21.71
N VAL A 226 -2.69 10.54 -20.64
CA VAL A 226 -1.30 10.38 -20.20
C VAL A 226 -1.22 9.77 -18.81
N GLY A 227 -1.71 10.45 -17.77
CA GLY A 227 -1.57 9.98 -16.40
C GLY A 227 -1.84 11.05 -15.35
N TYR A 228 -0.96 11.22 -14.38
CA TYR A 228 -1.14 12.11 -13.24
C TYR A 228 0.05 13.05 -13.03
N ARG A 229 -0.22 14.22 -12.47
CA ARG A 229 0.76 15.25 -12.14
C ARG A 229 0.44 15.84 -10.77
N TRP A 230 1.48 16.09 -9.96
CA TRP A 230 1.38 17.01 -8.84
C TRP A 230 1.45 18.43 -9.38
N SER A 231 0.38 19.19 -9.24
CA SER A 231 0.34 20.59 -9.70
C SER A 231 0.72 21.56 -8.59
N GLY A 232 0.55 21.11 -7.34
CA GLY A 232 0.70 21.99 -6.18
C GLY A 232 -0.51 22.91 -6.00
N SER A 233 -0.67 23.46 -4.81
CA SER A 233 -1.50 24.65 -4.67
C SER A 233 -0.69 25.81 -5.27
N GLU A 234 -1.09 26.36 -6.41
CA GLU A 234 -0.59 27.69 -6.80
C GLU A 234 -0.82 28.59 -5.59
N ALA A 235 0.28 29.18 -5.11
CA ALA A 235 0.18 30.24 -4.14
C ALA A 235 -0.64 31.35 -4.80
N ALA A 236 -1.85 31.56 -4.32
CA ALA A 236 -2.68 32.69 -4.70
C ALA A 236 -2.03 34.00 -4.23
#